data_975801aa0718b4a4c93c51249f045b5b
#
_entry.id   975801aa0718b4a4c93c51249f045b5b
#
_cell.length_a   1.000
_cell.length_b   1.000
_cell.length_c   1.000
_cell.angle_alpha   90.00
_cell.angle_beta   90.00
_cell.angle_gamma   90.00
#
_symmetry.space_group_name_H-M   'P 1'
#
loop_
_entity.id
_entity.type
_entity.pdbx_description
1 polymer ?
#
loop_
_entity_poly.entity_id
_entity_poly.type
_entity_poly.pdbx_seq_one_letter_code
_entity_poly.pdbx_strand_id
1 'polypeptide(L)'
;MSTSQQRRVVITGIGLICSVGNTTAAVWQALLAGKSGVDRITAFDASAFACQIAAEVRNFDPLNFIEKKEVKKMGRFIHFAIAAAEEATKMSQLQVTPENAENVGVHIGSGIGGFDVIEREHTALLEGGPRKISPFFIPASIINLAAGHVSMRVGAKGPNEATATACTTSAHSIGDSFRIIQHQDADVMIAGGAEAAITPMGVGGFAAMRALSTRNDDPARASRPWDKDRDGFVMGEGAGIMVLEELEHARRRGAPILAEIVGYGMSADAYHMTQPAPEHEGGFRVMRNALRDAKLDASVVGYLNAHGTSTPIGDTLEAHAIRNLFGKKVPVSSTKSMTGHLLGGAGGLEAGVTVLALRDQILPPTINLENQDPETDNMDFVPNHARKASFQYAMSNSFGFGGTNGALLFRRWTE
;
A
#
# COMPACT_ATOMS: atom_id res chain seq x y z
N MET A 1 3.85 -28.15 28.14
CA MET A 1 3.45 -26.84 27.61
C MET A 1 2.41 -27.12 26.53
N SER A 2 1.16 -26.74 26.74
CA SER A 2 0.10 -26.87 25.72
C SER A 2 0.52 -26.06 24.50
N THR A 3 0.65 -26.69 23.34
CA THR A 3 0.78 -25.98 22.06
C THR A 3 -0.54 -25.26 21.81
N SER A 4 -0.70 -24.03 22.31
CA SER A 4 -1.86 -23.22 21.94
C SER A 4 -1.84 -23.09 20.42
N GLN A 5 -2.88 -23.56 19.76
CA GLN A 5 -3.04 -23.43 18.32
C GLN A 5 -2.95 -21.94 17.97
N GLN A 6 -2.03 -21.58 17.09
CA GLN A 6 -1.82 -20.20 16.68
C GLN A 6 -3.13 -19.64 16.13
N ARG A 7 -3.53 -18.44 16.58
CA ARG A 7 -4.75 -17.76 16.11
C ARG A 7 -4.69 -17.56 14.60
N ARG A 8 -5.80 -17.86 13.92
CA ARG A 8 -5.98 -17.57 12.51
C ARG A 8 -6.51 -16.14 12.36
N VAL A 9 -6.05 -15.43 11.35
CA VAL A 9 -6.39 -14.02 11.13
C VAL A 9 -7.01 -13.86 9.74
N VAL A 10 -8.17 -13.22 9.70
CA VAL A 10 -8.94 -13.00 8.48
C VAL A 10 -9.08 -11.51 8.18
N ILE A 11 -9.33 -11.19 6.92
CA ILE A 11 -9.64 -9.84 6.46
C ILE A 11 -11.15 -9.73 6.35
N THR A 12 -11.73 -8.79 7.09
CA THR A 12 -13.18 -8.58 7.13
C THR A 12 -13.62 -7.28 6.47
N GLY A 13 -12.70 -6.33 6.25
CA GLY A 13 -13.01 -5.09 5.57
C GLY A 13 -11.79 -4.49 4.84
N ILE A 14 -12.05 -3.72 3.80
CA ILE A 14 -11.03 -3.05 2.97
C ILE A 14 -11.56 -1.65 2.63
N GLY A 15 -10.69 -0.64 2.72
CA GLY A 15 -10.92 0.71 2.24
C GLY A 15 -9.74 1.17 1.38
N LEU A 16 -10.01 1.57 0.14
CA LEU A 16 -9.00 1.96 -0.85
C LEU A 16 -9.31 3.34 -1.42
N ILE A 17 -8.29 4.19 -1.44
CA ILE A 17 -8.32 5.51 -2.07
C ILE A 17 -7.04 5.69 -2.88
N CYS A 18 -7.16 6.00 -4.15
CA CYS A 18 -6.02 6.33 -5.01
C CYS A 18 -6.48 7.13 -6.24
N SER A 19 -5.57 7.43 -7.14
CA SER A 19 -5.81 8.23 -8.34
C SER A 19 -6.92 7.71 -9.25
N VAL A 20 -7.26 6.42 -9.19
CA VAL A 20 -8.30 5.79 -10.04
C VAL A 20 -9.65 5.64 -9.34
N GLY A 21 -9.76 5.99 -8.05
CA GLY A 21 -11.04 5.93 -7.32
C GLY A 21 -10.91 6.30 -5.85
N ASN A 22 -12.03 6.76 -5.27
CA ASN A 22 -12.14 7.18 -3.87
C ASN A 22 -12.93 6.17 -3.00
N THR A 23 -13.22 5.00 -3.53
CA THR A 23 -13.82 3.87 -2.83
C THR A 23 -13.23 2.57 -3.34
N THR A 24 -13.25 1.53 -2.52
CA THR A 24 -12.76 0.18 -2.88
C THR A 24 -13.41 -0.35 -4.16
N ALA A 25 -14.73 -0.17 -4.31
CA ALA A 25 -15.43 -0.62 -5.51
C ALA A 25 -15.00 0.14 -6.76
N ALA A 26 -14.86 1.47 -6.68
CA ALA A 26 -14.41 2.29 -7.80
C ALA A 26 -12.97 1.97 -8.21
N VAL A 27 -12.07 1.83 -7.23
CA VAL A 27 -10.67 1.43 -7.45
C VAL A 27 -10.61 0.09 -8.15
N TRP A 28 -11.32 -0.93 -7.63
CA TRP A 28 -11.29 -2.28 -8.20
C TRP A 28 -11.81 -2.31 -9.65
N GLN A 29 -12.94 -1.67 -9.93
CA GLN A 29 -13.48 -1.58 -11.28
C GLN A 29 -12.53 -0.87 -12.26
N ALA A 30 -11.90 0.23 -11.83
CA ALA A 30 -10.94 0.96 -12.64
C ALA A 30 -9.69 0.13 -12.95
N LEU A 31 -9.18 -0.63 -11.97
CA LEU A 31 -8.04 -1.52 -12.15
C LEU A 31 -8.35 -2.66 -13.13
N LEU A 32 -9.53 -3.28 -13.03
CA LEU A 32 -9.95 -4.32 -13.97
C LEU A 32 -10.16 -3.78 -15.39
N ALA A 33 -10.55 -2.51 -15.50
CA ALA A 33 -10.70 -1.83 -16.79
C ALA A 33 -9.35 -1.34 -17.38
N GLY A 34 -8.22 -1.53 -16.67
CA GLY A 34 -6.92 -1.04 -17.12
C GLY A 34 -6.81 0.49 -17.16
N LYS A 35 -7.52 1.21 -16.28
CA LYS A 35 -7.55 2.67 -16.29
C LYS A 35 -6.32 3.26 -15.60
N SER A 36 -5.55 4.08 -16.32
CA SER A 36 -4.47 4.87 -15.72
C SER A 36 -5.04 6.05 -14.92
N GLY A 37 -4.49 6.28 -13.72
CA GLY A 37 -4.74 7.47 -12.90
C GLY A 37 -3.63 8.51 -13.02
N VAL A 38 -2.63 8.29 -13.87
CA VAL A 38 -1.51 9.21 -14.09
C VAL A 38 -1.90 10.33 -15.03
N ASP A 39 -1.59 11.56 -14.66
CA ASP A 39 -1.84 12.75 -15.47
C ASP A 39 -0.86 13.88 -15.07
N ARG A 40 -0.98 15.07 -15.68
CA ARG A 40 -0.26 16.25 -15.27
C ARG A 40 -0.55 16.60 -13.82
N ILE A 41 0.49 17.03 -13.08
CA ILE A 41 0.36 17.54 -11.71
C ILE A 41 -0.52 18.79 -11.71
N THR A 42 -1.51 18.81 -10.80
CA THR A 42 -2.41 19.96 -10.59
C THR A 42 -2.29 20.55 -9.19
N ALA A 43 -1.67 19.86 -8.25
CA ALA A 43 -1.49 20.31 -6.86
C ALA A 43 -0.60 21.56 -6.74
N PHE A 44 0.32 21.78 -7.70
CA PHE A 44 1.19 22.94 -7.78
C PHE A 44 1.68 23.17 -9.23
N ASP A 45 2.27 24.32 -9.52
CA ASP A 45 2.91 24.56 -10.82
C ASP A 45 4.20 23.76 -10.98
N ALA A 46 4.13 22.66 -11.74
CA ALA A 46 5.24 21.77 -12.00
C ALA A 46 6.04 22.13 -13.27
N SER A 47 5.78 23.25 -13.93
CA SER A 47 6.37 23.60 -15.23
C SER A 47 7.90 23.69 -15.21
N ALA A 48 8.50 24.06 -14.07
CA ALA A 48 9.94 24.12 -13.87
C ALA A 48 10.59 22.78 -13.47
N PHE A 49 9.79 21.72 -13.25
CA PHE A 49 10.30 20.42 -12.80
C PHE A 49 10.56 19.49 -13.99
N ALA A 50 11.58 18.64 -13.87
CA ALA A 50 11.86 17.60 -14.86
C ALA A 50 10.71 16.59 -14.97
N CYS A 51 10.08 16.22 -13.84
CA CYS A 51 8.87 15.41 -13.79
C CYS A 51 7.67 16.33 -13.53
N GLN A 52 6.67 16.28 -14.41
CA GLN A 52 5.47 17.12 -14.38
C GLN A 52 4.19 16.27 -14.25
N ILE A 53 4.32 14.99 -13.92
CA ILE A 53 3.26 14.00 -13.89
C ILE A 53 3.19 13.30 -12.53
N ALA A 54 1.97 12.96 -12.11
CA ALA A 54 1.70 12.20 -10.90
C ALA A 54 0.34 11.49 -10.98
N ALA A 55 0.10 10.57 -10.09
CA ALA A 55 -1.16 9.89 -9.89
C ALA A 55 -1.89 10.51 -8.67
N GLU A 56 -2.47 11.69 -8.86
CA GLU A 56 -3.17 12.46 -7.82
C GLU A 56 -4.56 11.87 -7.51
N VAL A 57 -4.94 11.86 -6.24
CA VAL A 57 -6.33 11.57 -5.84
C VAL A 57 -7.22 12.74 -6.21
N ARG A 58 -8.12 12.52 -7.15
CA ARG A 58 -9.03 13.54 -7.69
C ARG A 58 -10.44 13.42 -7.12
N ASN A 59 -11.16 14.54 -7.07
CA ASN A 59 -12.56 14.60 -6.61
C ASN A 59 -12.76 14.06 -5.19
N PHE A 60 -11.74 14.13 -4.34
CA PHE A 60 -11.82 13.78 -2.94
C PHE A 60 -12.18 15.02 -2.11
N ASP A 61 -13.35 14.99 -1.46
CA ASP A 61 -13.76 16.02 -0.53
C ASP A 61 -13.65 15.49 0.91
N PRO A 62 -12.70 15.99 1.72
CA PRO A 62 -12.56 15.59 3.10
C PRO A 62 -13.79 15.90 3.95
N LEU A 63 -14.64 16.84 3.54
CA LEU A 63 -15.86 17.20 4.27
C LEU A 63 -16.90 16.08 4.30
N ASN A 64 -16.80 15.09 3.43
CA ASN A 64 -17.64 13.88 3.50
C ASN A 64 -17.32 13.00 4.71
N PHE A 65 -16.13 13.18 5.33
CA PHE A 65 -15.61 12.33 6.40
C PHE A 65 -15.21 13.12 7.66
N ILE A 66 -14.89 14.41 7.51
CA ILE A 66 -14.25 15.22 8.55
C ILE A 66 -14.99 16.55 8.69
N GLU A 67 -15.30 16.94 9.91
CA GLU A 67 -15.91 18.26 10.17
C GLU A 67 -14.99 19.38 9.67
N LYS A 68 -15.57 20.41 9.04
CA LYS A 68 -14.85 21.55 8.44
C LYS A 68 -13.81 22.19 9.37
N LYS A 69 -14.12 22.30 10.67
CA LYS A 69 -13.21 22.88 11.67
C LYS A 69 -11.98 22.01 11.94
N GLU A 70 -12.07 20.68 11.70
CA GLU A 70 -11.01 19.70 11.94
C GLU A 70 -10.10 19.49 10.73
N VAL A 71 -10.59 19.69 9.51
CA VAL A 71 -9.81 19.47 8.26
C VAL A 71 -8.46 20.20 8.29
N LYS A 72 -8.43 21.45 8.76
CA LYS A 72 -7.20 22.27 8.83
C LYS A 72 -6.19 21.82 9.89
N LYS A 73 -6.57 20.91 10.77
CA LYS A 73 -5.72 20.41 11.87
C LYS A 73 -4.97 19.13 11.49
N MET A 74 -5.14 18.65 10.26
CA MET A 74 -4.62 17.38 9.78
C MET A 74 -3.94 17.55 8.42
N GLY A 75 -2.85 16.84 8.17
CA GLY A 75 -2.26 16.69 6.84
C GLY A 75 -3.15 15.85 5.92
N ARG A 76 -2.96 16.00 4.62
CA ARG A 76 -3.78 15.32 3.61
C ARG A 76 -3.72 13.80 3.74
N PHE A 77 -2.56 13.21 4.11
CA PHE A 77 -2.42 11.76 4.33
C PHE A 77 -3.36 11.24 5.44
N ILE A 78 -3.60 12.05 6.48
CA ILE A 78 -4.55 11.71 7.56
C ILE A 78 -5.99 11.71 7.03
N HIS A 79 -6.34 12.64 6.13
CA HIS A 79 -7.67 12.64 5.50
C HIS A 79 -7.94 11.35 4.73
N PHE A 80 -6.95 10.88 3.97
CA PHE A 80 -7.05 9.61 3.23
C PHE A 80 -7.15 8.41 4.19
N ALA A 81 -6.33 8.38 5.25
CA ALA A 81 -6.37 7.32 6.25
C ALA A 81 -7.74 7.20 6.92
N ILE A 82 -8.34 8.34 7.31
CA ILE A 82 -9.67 8.39 7.93
C ILE A 82 -10.74 7.86 6.97
N ALA A 83 -10.76 8.34 5.74
CA ALA A 83 -11.77 7.95 4.76
C ALA A 83 -11.67 6.46 4.38
N ALA A 84 -10.46 5.95 4.17
CA ALA A 84 -10.23 4.53 3.89
C ALA A 84 -10.56 3.65 5.11
N ALA A 85 -10.22 4.07 6.33
CA ALA A 85 -10.55 3.34 7.54
C ALA A 85 -12.07 3.29 7.80
N GLU A 86 -12.79 4.37 7.51
CA GLU A 86 -14.25 4.40 7.60
C GLU A 86 -14.90 3.41 6.63
N GLU A 87 -14.43 3.36 5.37
CA GLU A 87 -14.91 2.37 4.39
C GLU A 87 -14.60 0.93 4.84
N ALA A 88 -13.36 0.66 5.30
CA ALA A 88 -12.96 -0.66 5.78
C ALA A 88 -13.80 -1.12 6.99
N THR A 89 -14.00 -0.23 7.95
CA THR A 89 -14.81 -0.49 9.16
C THR A 89 -16.28 -0.74 8.80
N LYS A 90 -16.84 0.06 7.88
CA LYS A 90 -18.21 -0.13 7.38
C LYS A 90 -18.35 -1.47 6.64
N MET A 91 -17.41 -1.82 5.77
CA MET A 91 -17.44 -3.10 5.05
C MET A 91 -17.35 -4.28 6.01
N SER A 92 -16.50 -4.21 7.03
CA SER A 92 -16.36 -5.26 8.04
C SER A 92 -17.57 -5.37 8.99
N GLN A 93 -18.46 -4.40 8.99
CA GLN A 93 -19.56 -4.26 9.97
C GLN A 93 -19.06 -4.26 11.43
N LEU A 94 -17.82 -3.82 11.65
CA LEU A 94 -17.23 -3.73 12.99
C LEU A 94 -17.91 -2.62 13.78
N GLN A 95 -18.38 -2.96 14.98
CA GLN A 95 -18.86 -2.00 15.97
C GLN A 95 -17.92 -2.02 17.17
N VAL A 96 -17.29 -0.90 17.45
CA VAL A 96 -16.47 -0.74 18.65
C VAL A 96 -17.36 -0.22 19.77
N THR A 97 -17.44 -0.98 20.86
CA THR A 97 -18.24 -0.68 22.05
C THR A 97 -17.33 -0.58 23.28
N PRO A 98 -17.80 -0.05 24.42
CA PRO A 98 -16.99 -0.03 25.64
C PRO A 98 -16.45 -1.42 26.04
N GLU A 99 -17.19 -2.49 25.73
CA GLU A 99 -16.85 -3.86 26.11
C GLU A 99 -15.73 -4.47 25.27
N ASN A 100 -15.58 -4.06 23.99
CA ASN A 100 -14.56 -4.60 23.09
C ASN A 100 -13.45 -3.60 22.73
N ALA A 101 -13.58 -2.33 23.10
CA ALA A 101 -12.68 -1.26 22.68
C ALA A 101 -11.19 -1.56 22.97
N GLU A 102 -10.89 -2.19 24.10
CA GLU A 102 -9.51 -2.52 24.50
C GLU A 102 -8.88 -3.64 23.65
N ASN A 103 -9.71 -4.43 22.95
CA ASN A 103 -9.28 -5.50 22.05
C ASN A 103 -9.27 -5.08 20.57
N VAL A 104 -9.55 -3.81 20.27
CA VAL A 104 -9.50 -3.24 18.93
C VAL A 104 -8.36 -2.25 18.86
N GLY A 105 -7.36 -2.54 18.02
CA GLY A 105 -6.20 -1.68 17.81
C GLY A 105 -6.20 -1.01 16.44
N VAL A 106 -5.26 -0.07 16.26
CA VAL A 106 -5.05 0.68 15.00
C VAL A 106 -3.57 0.75 14.70
N HIS A 107 -3.16 0.33 13.51
CA HIS A 107 -1.77 0.41 13.07
C HIS A 107 -1.70 0.97 11.63
N ILE A 108 -1.60 2.29 11.50
CA ILE A 108 -1.58 2.99 10.20
C ILE A 108 -0.31 3.80 10.08
N GLY A 109 0.52 3.44 9.09
CA GLY A 109 1.78 4.10 8.82
C GLY A 109 1.72 5.10 7.64
N SER A 110 2.80 5.85 7.50
CA SER A 110 3.10 6.70 6.33
C SER A 110 4.61 6.71 6.11
N GLY A 111 5.06 6.79 4.88
CA GLY A 111 6.49 6.86 4.59
C GLY A 111 7.11 8.20 4.96
N ILE A 112 6.41 9.30 4.70
CA ILE A 112 6.88 10.67 4.86
C ILE A 112 5.97 11.48 5.81
N GLY A 113 4.68 11.17 5.86
CA GLY A 113 3.71 11.88 6.69
C GLY A 113 3.25 13.21 6.09
N GLY A 114 3.05 14.22 6.93
CA GLY A 114 2.52 15.54 6.55
C GLY A 114 3.54 16.45 5.85
N PHE A 115 4.07 16.00 4.73
CA PHE A 115 5.11 16.73 3.99
C PHE A 115 4.60 18.07 3.43
N ASP A 116 3.37 18.09 2.94
CA ASP A 116 2.63 19.30 2.55
C ASP A 116 2.52 20.34 3.69
N VAL A 117 2.28 19.84 4.90
CA VAL A 117 2.21 20.66 6.12
C VAL A 117 3.57 21.23 6.46
N ILE A 118 4.63 20.41 6.41
CA ILE A 118 6.01 20.85 6.70
C ILE A 118 6.44 21.97 5.73
N GLU A 119 6.20 21.81 4.43
CA GLU A 119 6.53 22.84 3.43
C GLU A 119 5.79 24.14 3.69
N ARG A 120 4.48 24.06 3.90
CA ARG A 120 3.63 25.24 4.18
C ARG A 120 4.07 25.98 5.43
N GLU A 121 4.29 25.28 6.53
CA GLU A 121 4.65 25.91 7.80
C GLU A 121 6.10 26.44 7.80
N HIS A 122 7.00 25.80 7.04
CA HIS A 122 8.34 26.34 6.80
C HIS A 122 8.30 27.65 6.02
N THR A 123 7.49 27.73 4.97
CA THR A 123 7.28 28.97 4.22
C THR A 123 6.72 30.07 5.14
N ALA A 124 5.68 29.75 5.94
CA ALA A 124 5.11 30.69 6.89
C ALA A 124 6.14 31.20 7.94
N LEU A 125 7.04 30.34 8.40
CA LEU A 125 8.16 30.72 9.28
C LEU A 125 9.10 31.73 8.60
N LEU A 126 9.49 31.47 7.35
CA LEU A 126 10.42 32.33 6.62
C LEU A 126 9.81 33.72 6.29
N GLU A 127 8.54 33.77 5.92
CA GLU A 127 7.84 34.99 5.52
C GLU A 127 7.40 35.85 6.71
N GLY A 128 7.04 35.26 7.84
CA GLY A 128 6.39 35.95 8.93
C GLY A 128 6.89 35.67 10.34
N GLY A 129 7.95 34.86 10.46
CA GLY A 129 8.57 34.48 11.73
C GLY A 129 7.79 33.44 12.55
N PRO A 130 8.29 33.05 13.74
CA PRO A 130 7.79 31.89 14.49
C PRO A 130 6.33 31.99 14.93
N ARG A 131 5.77 33.24 15.03
CA ARG A 131 4.36 33.45 15.39
C ARG A 131 3.38 33.12 14.28
N LYS A 132 3.85 32.84 13.06
CA LYS A 132 3.03 32.42 11.91
C LYS A 132 2.87 30.89 11.81
N ILE A 133 3.68 30.13 12.54
CA ILE A 133 3.55 28.67 12.57
C ILE A 133 2.21 28.30 13.21
N SER A 134 1.48 27.41 12.58
CA SER A 134 0.21 26.88 13.08
C SER A 134 0.40 26.12 14.41
N PRO A 135 -0.46 26.28 15.43
CA PRO A 135 -0.44 25.44 16.62
C PRO A 135 -0.76 23.97 16.31
N PHE A 136 -1.29 23.68 15.12
CA PHE A 136 -1.56 22.33 14.66
C PHE A 136 -0.45 21.73 13.79
N PHE A 137 0.68 22.45 13.61
CA PHE A 137 1.78 21.99 12.76
C PHE A 137 2.23 20.58 13.12
N ILE A 138 2.59 20.34 14.36
CA ILE A 138 3.08 19.04 14.80
C ILE A 138 1.99 17.95 14.69
N PRO A 139 0.78 18.12 15.24
CA PRO A 139 -0.27 17.12 15.09
C PRO A 139 -0.68 16.83 13.64
N ALA A 140 -0.56 17.79 12.73
CA ALA A 140 -0.89 17.61 11.33
C ALA A 140 0.19 16.90 10.52
N SER A 141 1.45 16.89 11.00
CA SER A 141 2.60 16.40 10.24
C SER A 141 3.14 15.04 10.70
N ILE A 142 3.07 14.70 12.00
CA ILE A 142 3.67 13.45 12.49
C ILE A 142 2.86 12.22 12.09
N ILE A 143 3.59 11.17 11.72
CA ILE A 143 3.05 9.97 11.04
C ILE A 143 1.98 9.25 11.88
N ASN A 144 2.21 9.09 13.18
CA ASN A 144 1.32 8.34 14.07
C ASN A 144 -0.06 8.98 14.26
N LEU A 145 -0.27 10.22 13.84
CA LEU A 145 -1.57 10.87 13.96
C LEU A 145 -2.60 10.32 12.96
N ALA A 146 -2.19 9.61 11.89
CA ALA A 146 -3.12 8.85 11.08
C ALA A 146 -3.81 7.75 11.92
N ALA A 147 -3.02 6.92 12.61
CA ALA A 147 -3.54 5.91 13.54
C ALA A 147 -4.31 6.54 14.70
N GLY A 148 -3.77 7.61 15.30
CA GLY A 148 -4.40 8.32 16.41
C GLY A 148 -5.80 8.87 16.07
N HIS A 149 -5.95 9.52 14.91
CA HIS A 149 -7.26 10.04 14.48
C HIS A 149 -8.25 8.93 14.15
N VAL A 150 -7.84 7.84 13.55
CA VAL A 150 -8.71 6.67 13.30
C VAL A 150 -9.13 6.06 14.64
N SER A 151 -8.21 5.81 15.56
CA SER A 151 -8.50 5.28 16.90
C SER A 151 -9.53 6.13 17.65
N MET A 152 -9.34 7.46 17.71
CA MET A 152 -10.30 8.36 18.36
C MET A 152 -11.69 8.33 17.72
N ARG A 153 -11.77 8.17 16.38
CA ARG A 153 -13.03 8.16 15.64
C ARG A 153 -13.84 6.89 15.85
N VAL A 154 -13.16 5.74 15.84
CA VAL A 154 -13.83 4.44 16.00
C VAL A 154 -13.98 4.05 17.47
N GLY A 155 -13.29 4.72 18.39
CA GLY A 155 -13.30 4.39 19.82
C GLY A 155 -12.40 3.23 20.20
N ALA A 156 -11.42 2.87 19.35
CA ALA A 156 -10.48 1.78 19.59
C ALA A 156 -9.47 2.15 20.69
N LYS A 157 -9.26 1.29 21.68
CA LYS A 157 -8.38 1.51 22.84
C LYS A 157 -7.29 0.45 22.99
N GLY A 158 -7.20 -0.49 22.05
CA GLY A 158 -6.13 -1.47 21.97
C GLY A 158 -4.82 -0.86 21.46
N PRO A 159 -3.85 -1.67 20.98
CA PRO A 159 -2.58 -1.20 20.46
C PRO A 159 -2.79 -0.10 19.41
N ASN A 160 -2.00 1.00 19.52
CA ASN A 160 -2.07 2.13 18.59
C ASN A 160 -0.67 2.49 18.13
N GLU A 161 -0.33 2.17 16.89
CA GLU A 161 1.03 2.26 16.35
C GLU A 161 1.07 2.86 14.95
N ALA A 162 2.26 3.25 14.52
CA ALA A 162 2.52 3.69 13.16
C ALA A 162 3.92 3.25 12.71
N THR A 163 3.99 2.60 11.58
CA THR A 163 5.23 2.22 10.91
C THR A 163 5.69 3.31 9.94
N ALA A 164 7.00 3.48 9.80
CA ALA A 164 7.64 4.33 8.80
C ALA A 164 8.85 3.58 8.20
N THR A 165 8.59 2.79 7.17
CA THR A 165 9.58 1.94 6.46
C THR A 165 9.54 2.16 4.95
N ALA A 166 9.54 3.45 4.56
CA ALA A 166 9.47 3.89 3.17
C ALA A 166 8.33 3.20 2.40
N CYS A 167 8.60 2.64 1.21
CA CYS A 167 7.58 2.01 0.37
C CYS A 167 6.99 0.71 0.95
N THR A 168 7.59 0.16 2.02
CA THR A 168 7.13 -1.08 2.67
C THR A 168 6.21 -0.80 3.87
N THR A 169 6.04 0.47 4.23
CA THR A 169 5.34 0.91 5.45
C THR A 169 4.02 0.18 5.70
N SER A 170 3.08 0.27 4.79
CA SER A 170 1.75 -0.32 5.02
C SER A 170 1.72 -1.84 4.96
N ALA A 171 2.65 -2.47 4.22
CA ALA A 171 2.81 -3.92 4.26
C ALA A 171 3.32 -4.38 5.64
N HIS A 172 4.25 -3.66 6.24
CA HIS A 172 4.71 -3.90 7.61
C HIS A 172 3.59 -3.65 8.62
N SER A 173 2.85 -2.53 8.51
CA SER A 173 1.70 -2.27 9.40
C SER A 173 0.68 -3.41 9.40
N ILE A 174 0.36 -3.98 8.23
CA ILE A 174 -0.56 -5.13 8.10
C ILE A 174 0.09 -6.39 8.70
N GLY A 175 1.35 -6.66 8.38
CA GLY A 175 2.06 -7.85 8.87
C GLY A 175 2.27 -7.84 10.38
N ASP A 176 2.63 -6.69 10.95
CA ASP A 176 2.80 -6.53 12.41
C ASP A 176 1.44 -6.64 13.12
N SER A 177 0.36 -6.10 12.53
CA SER A 177 -1.00 -6.28 13.03
C SER A 177 -1.45 -7.74 13.02
N PHE A 178 -1.07 -8.49 11.99
CA PHE A 178 -1.25 -9.94 11.96
C PHE A 178 -0.56 -10.62 13.16
N ARG A 179 0.67 -10.23 13.50
CA ARG A 179 1.40 -10.74 14.68
C ARG A 179 0.73 -10.35 15.99
N ILE A 180 0.30 -9.10 16.13
CA ILE A 180 -0.42 -8.61 17.33
C ILE A 180 -1.64 -9.49 17.62
N ILE A 181 -2.45 -9.81 16.59
CA ILE A 181 -3.61 -10.68 16.77
C ILE A 181 -3.19 -12.11 17.11
N GLN A 182 -2.16 -12.65 16.44
CA GLN A 182 -1.64 -13.99 16.73
C GLN A 182 -1.10 -14.13 18.17
N HIS A 183 -0.51 -13.05 18.70
CA HIS A 183 0.02 -13.00 20.07
C HIS A 183 -1.07 -12.71 21.12
N GLN A 184 -2.30 -12.46 20.72
CA GLN A 184 -3.46 -12.20 21.60
C GLN A 184 -3.46 -10.82 22.27
N ASP A 185 -2.68 -9.86 21.72
CA ASP A 185 -2.65 -8.49 22.22
C ASP A 185 -3.87 -7.68 21.73
N ALA A 186 -4.55 -8.16 20.66
CA ALA A 186 -5.83 -7.65 20.17
C ALA A 186 -6.62 -8.77 19.47
N ASP A 187 -7.94 -8.58 19.34
CA ASP A 187 -8.82 -9.43 18.52
C ASP A 187 -9.02 -8.83 17.12
N VAL A 188 -8.92 -7.51 17.00
CA VAL A 188 -9.12 -6.75 15.76
C VAL A 188 -8.05 -5.68 15.61
N MET A 189 -7.51 -5.54 14.41
CA MET A 189 -6.61 -4.45 14.04
C MET A 189 -7.09 -3.75 12.78
N ILE A 190 -7.21 -2.42 12.81
CA ILE A 190 -7.41 -1.57 11.64
C ILE A 190 -6.02 -1.16 11.17
N ALA A 191 -5.56 -1.72 10.05
CA ALA A 191 -4.15 -1.65 9.65
C ALA A 191 -3.94 -1.28 8.19
N GLY A 192 -2.83 -0.63 7.90
CA GLY A 192 -2.43 -0.25 6.56
C GLY A 192 -1.58 1.01 6.52
N GLY A 193 -1.80 1.86 5.52
CA GLY A 193 -1.06 3.12 5.43
C GLY A 193 -1.66 4.11 4.45
N ALA A 194 -1.20 5.34 4.56
CA ALA A 194 -1.61 6.46 3.72
C ALA A 194 -0.41 7.36 3.39
N GLU A 195 -0.44 7.98 2.22
CA GLU A 195 0.59 8.91 1.79
C GLU A 195 0.01 10.07 0.97
N ALA A 196 0.57 11.27 1.12
CA ALA A 196 0.21 12.45 0.35
C ALA A 196 1.45 13.33 0.12
N ALA A 197 2.42 12.79 -0.65
CA ALA A 197 3.72 13.42 -0.86
C ALA A 197 3.87 14.10 -2.23
N ILE A 198 2.77 14.32 -2.98
CA ILE A 198 2.80 15.06 -4.26
C ILE A 198 2.85 16.57 -3.94
N THR A 199 4.05 17.01 -3.61
CA THR A 199 4.37 18.39 -3.25
C THR A 199 5.62 18.84 -4.01
N PRO A 200 5.93 20.17 -4.08
CA PRO A 200 7.16 20.64 -4.71
C PRO A 200 8.43 19.94 -4.20
N MET A 201 8.59 19.82 -2.88
CA MET A 201 9.77 19.14 -2.29
C MET A 201 9.73 17.63 -2.52
N GLY A 202 8.55 17.00 -2.45
CA GLY A 202 8.39 15.57 -2.69
C GLY A 202 8.77 15.21 -4.13
N VAL A 203 8.15 15.87 -5.10
CA VAL A 203 8.46 15.65 -6.52
C VAL A 203 9.91 16.09 -6.84
N GLY A 204 10.33 17.25 -6.34
CA GLY A 204 11.69 17.76 -6.54
C GLY A 204 12.77 16.84 -5.97
N GLY A 205 12.57 16.29 -4.77
CA GLY A 205 13.51 15.38 -4.12
C GLY A 205 13.69 14.07 -4.90
N PHE A 206 12.61 13.41 -5.31
CA PHE A 206 12.70 12.20 -6.12
C PHE A 206 13.20 12.47 -7.55
N ALA A 207 12.86 13.63 -8.14
CA ALA A 207 13.39 14.04 -9.44
C ALA A 207 14.92 14.30 -9.40
N ALA A 208 15.43 14.91 -8.31
CA ALA A 208 16.85 15.13 -8.10
C ALA A 208 17.64 13.80 -8.04
N MET A 209 17.02 12.72 -7.55
CA MET A 209 17.57 11.36 -7.55
C MET A 209 17.46 10.66 -8.91
N ARG A 210 16.81 11.27 -9.90
CA ARG A 210 16.48 10.66 -11.21
C ARG A 210 15.66 9.36 -11.06
N ALA A 211 14.81 9.31 -10.06
CA ALA A 211 13.99 8.13 -9.77
C ALA A 211 12.62 8.16 -10.48
N LEU A 212 12.17 9.36 -10.89
CA LEU A 212 10.87 9.56 -11.51
C LEU A 212 10.93 9.46 -13.04
N SER A 213 9.84 8.93 -13.61
CA SER A 213 9.60 9.02 -15.05
C SER A 213 9.49 10.48 -15.50
N THR A 214 10.09 10.79 -16.64
CA THR A 214 10.01 12.10 -17.29
C THR A 214 9.17 12.07 -18.57
N ARG A 215 8.33 11.05 -18.74
CA ARG A 215 7.41 10.91 -19.90
C ARG A 215 6.23 11.87 -19.77
N ASN A 216 6.54 13.16 -19.71
CA ASN A 216 5.57 14.24 -19.49
C ASN A 216 4.56 14.38 -20.65
N ASP A 217 4.93 14.00 -21.86
CA ASP A 217 4.09 14.16 -23.06
C ASP A 217 3.02 13.08 -23.19
N ASP A 218 3.17 11.95 -22.45
CA ASP A 218 2.22 10.85 -22.45
C ASP A 218 2.06 10.27 -21.03
N PRO A 219 1.44 11.04 -20.11
CA PRO A 219 1.36 10.69 -18.69
C PRO A 219 0.74 9.31 -18.43
N ALA A 220 -0.34 8.99 -19.14
CA ALA A 220 -1.07 7.73 -18.95
C ALA A 220 -0.21 6.48 -19.27
N ARG A 221 0.86 6.65 -20.05
CA ARG A 221 1.78 5.57 -20.46
C ARG A 221 3.15 5.65 -19.77
N ALA A 222 3.30 6.50 -18.76
CA ALA A 222 4.57 6.71 -18.07
C ALA A 222 4.93 5.54 -17.14
N SER A 223 4.00 5.09 -16.31
CA SER A 223 4.22 3.90 -15.48
C SER A 223 4.00 2.62 -16.29
N ARG A 224 5.09 1.88 -16.52
CA ARG A 224 5.13 0.72 -17.43
C ARG A 224 6.08 -0.39 -16.92
N PRO A 225 5.72 -1.04 -15.80
CA PRO A 225 6.57 -2.07 -15.20
C PRO A 225 6.94 -3.17 -16.21
N TRP A 226 8.20 -3.59 -16.18
CA TRP A 226 8.83 -4.59 -17.07
C TRP A 226 8.82 -4.29 -18.57
N ASP A 227 8.30 -3.14 -18.98
CA ASP A 227 8.49 -2.70 -20.36
C ASP A 227 9.93 -2.19 -20.56
N LYS A 228 10.53 -2.46 -21.74
CA LYS A 228 11.92 -2.06 -22.03
C LYS A 228 12.13 -0.55 -22.05
N ASP A 229 11.07 0.22 -22.32
CA ASP A 229 11.11 1.68 -22.44
C ASP A 229 10.72 2.39 -21.14
N ARG A 230 10.70 1.68 -19.98
CA ARG A 230 10.48 2.28 -18.65
C ARG A 230 11.64 3.16 -18.24
N ASP A 231 11.36 4.29 -17.62
CA ASP A 231 12.34 5.32 -17.29
C ASP A 231 12.31 5.81 -15.83
N GLY A 232 11.49 5.20 -14.98
CA GLY A 232 11.34 5.57 -13.58
C GLY A 232 9.90 5.40 -13.08
N PHE A 233 9.69 5.59 -11.79
CA PHE A 233 8.35 5.46 -11.23
C PHE A 233 7.55 6.78 -11.36
N VAL A 234 6.23 6.67 -11.27
CA VAL A 234 5.32 7.81 -11.16
C VAL A 234 4.84 7.90 -9.72
N MET A 235 4.97 9.06 -9.07
CA MET A 235 4.45 9.27 -7.72
C MET A 235 2.93 9.16 -7.71
N GLY A 236 2.39 8.49 -6.69
CA GLY A 236 0.97 8.43 -6.38
C GLY A 236 0.70 8.86 -4.95
N GLU A 237 -0.56 9.10 -4.64
CA GLU A 237 -1.06 9.37 -3.29
C GLU A 237 -2.33 8.58 -3.00
N GLY A 238 -2.69 8.43 -1.72
CA GLY A 238 -3.89 7.73 -1.30
C GLY A 238 -3.71 6.92 -0.02
N ALA A 239 -4.55 5.91 0.17
CA ALA A 239 -4.54 5.01 1.31
C ALA A 239 -5.03 3.61 0.94
N GLY A 240 -4.50 2.61 1.66
CA GLY A 240 -5.04 1.26 1.70
C GLY A 240 -5.12 0.78 3.14
N ILE A 241 -6.33 0.55 3.63
CA ILE A 241 -6.62 0.16 5.00
C ILE A 241 -7.42 -1.14 5.00
N MET A 242 -7.10 -2.03 5.91
CA MET A 242 -7.80 -3.29 6.13
C MET A 242 -8.25 -3.43 7.58
N VAL A 243 -9.32 -4.18 7.80
CA VAL A 243 -9.69 -4.73 9.10
C VAL A 243 -9.23 -6.18 9.16
N LEU A 244 -8.22 -6.44 10.00
CA LEU A 244 -7.75 -7.77 10.33
C LEU A 244 -8.46 -8.23 11.61
N GLU A 245 -8.85 -9.49 11.66
CA GLU A 245 -9.65 -9.99 12.76
C GLU A 245 -9.32 -11.46 13.08
N GLU A 246 -9.33 -11.81 14.36
CA GLU A 246 -9.21 -13.20 14.79
C GLU A 246 -10.42 -13.99 14.25
N LEU A 247 -10.16 -15.15 13.67
CA LEU A 247 -11.17 -15.92 12.94
C LEU A 247 -12.42 -16.25 13.76
N GLU A 248 -12.25 -16.75 14.98
CA GLU A 248 -13.40 -17.12 15.81
C GLU A 248 -14.15 -15.90 16.35
N HIS A 249 -13.46 -14.76 16.54
CA HIS A 249 -14.10 -13.49 16.83
C HIS A 249 -14.96 -13.05 15.63
N ALA A 250 -14.42 -13.09 14.40
CA ALA A 250 -15.16 -12.75 13.19
C ALA A 250 -16.40 -13.63 13.00
N ARG A 251 -16.27 -14.95 13.21
CA ARG A 251 -17.37 -15.90 13.11
C ARG A 251 -18.49 -15.65 14.14
N ARG A 252 -18.10 -15.40 15.41
CA ARG A 252 -19.08 -15.15 16.48
C ARG A 252 -19.97 -13.94 16.22
N ARG A 253 -19.44 -12.90 15.58
CA ARG A 253 -20.20 -11.71 15.23
C ARG A 253 -20.81 -11.72 13.81
N GLY A 254 -20.62 -12.79 13.05
CA GLY A 254 -21.13 -12.92 11.68
C GLY A 254 -20.46 -11.95 10.69
N ALA A 255 -19.17 -11.63 10.87
CA ALA A 255 -18.44 -10.74 9.98
C ALA A 255 -18.31 -11.30 8.55
N PRO A 256 -18.35 -10.45 7.53
CA PRO A 256 -17.95 -10.88 6.18
C PRO A 256 -16.46 -11.23 6.19
N ILE A 257 -16.10 -12.41 5.69
CA ILE A 257 -14.69 -12.81 5.56
C ILE A 257 -14.32 -12.79 4.09
N LEU A 258 -13.33 -11.97 3.74
CA LEU A 258 -12.89 -11.76 2.35
C LEU A 258 -11.73 -12.68 1.97
N ALA A 259 -10.78 -12.86 2.88
CA ALA A 259 -9.62 -13.72 2.74
C ALA A 259 -9.02 -14.02 4.13
N GLU A 260 -8.05 -14.91 4.19
CA GLU A 260 -7.22 -15.15 5.37
C GLU A 260 -5.79 -14.70 5.08
N ILE A 261 -5.15 -13.96 5.98
CA ILE A 261 -3.72 -13.74 5.95
C ILE A 261 -3.04 -14.92 6.63
N VAL A 262 -2.14 -15.60 5.92
CA VAL A 262 -1.55 -16.86 6.38
C VAL A 262 -0.04 -16.78 6.56
N GLY A 263 0.61 -15.75 6.03
CA GLY A 263 2.06 -15.59 6.17
C GLY A 263 2.51 -14.15 6.00
N TYR A 264 3.53 -13.80 6.76
CA TYR A 264 4.22 -12.52 6.71
C TYR A 264 5.73 -12.73 6.73
N GLY A 265 6.40 -12.19 5.71
CA GLY A 265 7.85 -12.21 5.60
C GLY A 265 8.43 -10.81 5.77
N MET A 266 9.57 -10.74 6.41
CA MET A 266 10.43 -9.56 6.50
C MET A 266 11.87 -9.92 6.13
N SER A 267 12.59 -8.97 5.53
CA SER A 267 14.05 -9.06 5.33
C SER A 267 14.65 -7.67 5.17
N ALA A 268 15.96 -7.58 5.27
CA ALA A 268 16.72 -6.38 4.95
C ALA A 268 17.80 -6.72 3.91
N ASP A 269 18.04 -5.81 2.95
CA ASP A 269 19.09 -6.00 1.93
C ASP A 269 20.51 -5.82 2.49
N ALA A 270 20.68 -4.92 3.46
CA ALA A 270 21.98 -4.55 4.03
C ALA A 270 23.03 -4.21 2.94
N TYR A 271 22.61 -3.52 1.90
CA TYR A 271 23.44 -3.28 0.70
C TYR A 271 23.60 -1.79 0.35
N HIS A 272 22.50 -1.11 -0.03
CA HIS A 272 22.52 0.27 -0.47
C HIS A 272 21.26 1.02 -0.03
N MET A 273 21.35 2.35 0.13
CA MET A 273 20.21 3.15 0.64
C MET A 273 18.98 3.16 -0.30
N THR A 274 19.17 2.99 -1.60
CA THR A 274 18.08 3.11 -2.60
C THR A 274 18.06 2.01 -3.67
N GLN A 275 19.13 1.22 -3.79
CA GLN A 275 19.22 0.14 -4.78
C GLN A 275 19.00 -1.21 -4.11
N PRO A 276 18.27 -2.14 -4.75
CA PRO A 276 18.16 -3.52 -4.26
C PRO A 276 19.53 -4.22 -4.27
N ALA A 277 19.69 -5.21 -3.42
CA ALA A 277 20.88 -6.06 -3.41
C ALA A 277 21.00 -6.82 -4.73
N PRO A 278 22.23 -7.24 -5.14
CA PRO A 278 22.43 -8.06 -6.32
C PRO A 278 21.47 -9.26 -6.36
N GLU A 279 20.98 -9.62 -7.54
CA GLU A 279 19.99 -10.68 -7.76
C GLU A 279 18.68 -10.52 -6.96
N HIS A 280 18.45 -9.35 -6.36
CA HIS A 280 17.37 -9.07 -5.43
C HIS A 280 17.26 -10.12 -4.31
N GLU A 281 18.39 -10.46 -3.72
CA GLU A 281 18.51 -11.53 -2.71
C GLU A 281 17.61 -11.25 -1.50
N GLY A 282 17.48 -9.99 -1.07
CA GLY A 282 16.53 -9.58 -0.02
C GLY A 282 15.07 -9.83 -0.41
N GLY A 283 14.70 -9.52 -1.66
CA GLY A 283 13.36 -9.80 -2.21
C GLY A 283 13.08 -11.30 -2.28
N PHE A 284 14.05 -12.12 -2.68
CA PHE A 284 13.92 -13.58 -2.63
C PHE A 284 13.69 -14.07 -1.19
N ARG A 285 14.50 -13.60 -0.23
CA ARG A 285 14.39 -14.00 1.19
C ARG A 285 13.04 -13.63 1.80
N VAL A 286 12.52 -12.44 1.50
CA VAL A 286 11.26 -12.00 2.11
C VAL A 286 10.08 -12.85 1.63
N MET A 287 10.01 -13.17 0.34
CA MET A 287 8.97 -14.07 -0.21
C MET A 287 9.08 -15.48 0.38
N ARG A 288 10.30 -16.03 0.44
CA ARG A 288 10.56 -17.32 1.10
C ARG A 288 10.17 -17.31 2.58
N ASN A 289 10.45 -16.21 3.29
CA ASN A 289 10.12 -16.07 4.71
C ASN A 289 8.59 -16.05 4.93
N ALA A 290 7.81 -15.40 4.05
CA ALA A 290 6.35 -15.44 4.11
C ALA A 290 5.80 -16.86 3.90
N LEU A 291 6.37 -17.62 2.95
CA LEU A 291 6.01 -19.03 2.72
C LEU A 291 6.37 -19.93 3.92
N ARG A 292 7.55 -19.72 4.50
CA ARG A 292 7.97 -20.47 5.71
C ARG A 292 7.07 -20.20 6.90
N ASP A 293 6.66 -18.96 7.09
CA ASP A 293 5.72 -18.55 8.13
C ASP A 293 4.38 -19.26 7.96
N ALA A 294 3.87 -19.31 6.73
CA ALA A 294 2.66 -20.03 6.38
C ALA A 294 2.82 -21.56 6.35
N LYS A 295 4.05 -22.09 6.43
CA LYS A 295 4.38 -23.52 6.25
C LYS A 295 3.90 -24.08 4.90
N LEU A 296 4.08 -23.31 3.85
CA LEU A 296 3.63 -23.60 2.49
C LEU A 296 4.80 -23.68 1.51
N ASP A 297 4.63 -24.49 0.46
CA ASP A 297 5.53 -24.54 -0.67
C ASP A 297 5.23 -23.41 -1.68
N ALA A 298 6.24 -22.96 -2.42
CA ALA A 298 6.10 -21.90 -3.40
C ALA A 298 5.11 -22.25 -4.54
N SER A 299 4.96 -23.52 -4.87
CA SER A 299 4.08 -24.00 -5.95
C SER A 299 2.59 -23.74 -5.72
N VAL A 300 2.17 -23.43 -4.48
CA VAL A 300 0.76 -23.15 -4.18
C VAL A 300 0.34 -21.73 -4.53
N VAL A 301 1.30 -20.81 -4.72
CA VAL A 301 1.01 -19.41 -5.04
C VAL A 301 0.59 -19.29 -6.49
N GLY A 302 -0.64 -18.88 -6.70
CA GLY A 302 -1.23 -18.75 -8.04
C GLY A 302 -1.31 -17.32 -8.56
N TYR A 303 -0.93 -16.31 -7.76
CA TYR A 303 -0.84 -14.91 -8.17
C TYR A 303 0.12 -14.13 -7.27
N LEU A 304 0.83 -13.19 -7.86
CA LEU A 304 1.70 -12.27 -7.13
C LEU A 304 1.46 -10.83 -7.59
N ASN A 305 1.06 -9.97 -6.64
CA ASN A 305 1.05 -8.52 -6.82
C ASN A 305 2.45 -8.01 -6.46
N ALA A 306 3.21 -7.61 -7.48
CA ALA A 306 4.60 -7.25 -7.34
C ALA A 306 4.79 -5.80 -6.86
N HIS A 307 5.97 -5.52 -6.35
CA HIS A 307 6.37 -4.14 -6.10
C HIS A 307 6.45 -3.35 -7.41
N GLY A 308 7.10 -3.85 -8.44
CA GLY A 308 7.05 -3.42 -9.85
C GLY A 308 6.83 -1.92 -10.05
N THR A 309 7.85 -1.09 -9.77
CA THR A 309 7.70 0.38 -9.73
C THR A 309 7.89 1.06 -11.08
N SER A 310 8.17 0.32 -12.15
CA SER A 310 8.56 0.88 -13.46
C SER A 310 9.97 1.49 -13.48
N THR A 311 10.86 1.01 -12.60
CA THR A 311 12.27 1.41 -12.61
C THR A 311 13.12 0.38 -13.37
N PRO A 312 14.12 0.82 -14.16
CA PRO A 312 14.90 -0.11 -14.97
C PRO A 312 15.53 -1.26 -14.19
N ILE A 313 16.21 -0.98 -13.10
CA ILE A 313 16.90 -1.99 -12.27
C ILE A 313 15.94 -2.76 -11.37
N GLY A 314 15.03 -2.05 -10.69
CA GLY A 314 14.16 -2.65 -9.68
C GLY A 314 13.27 -3.75 -10.26
N ASP A 315 12.61 -3.47 -11.37
CA ASP A 315 11.67 -4.40 -12.00
C ASP A 315 12.36 -5.66 -12.52
N THR A 316 13.56 -5.51 -13.15
CA THR A 316 14.33 -6.65 -13.65
C THR A 316 14.77 -7.56 -12.50
N LEU A 317 15.33 -6.98 -11.44
CA LEU A 317 15.82 -7.77 -10.31
C LEU A 317 14.68 -8.44 -9.54
N GLU A 318 13.52 -7.76 -9.37
CA GLU A 318 12.32 -8.39 -8.78
C GLU A 318 11.84 -9.57 -9.62
N ALA A 319 11.80 -9.43 -10.96
CA ALA A 319 11.44 -10.53 -11.85
C ALA A 319 12.38 -11.73 -11.70
N HIS A 320 13.69 -11.49 -11.53
CA HIS A 320 14.65 -12.57 -11.28
C HIS A 320 14.40 -13.27 -9.95
N ALA A 321 14.15 -12.52 -8.85
CA ALA A 321 13.84 -13.09 -7.55
C ALA A 321 12.55 -13.94 -7.57
N ILE A 322 11.50 -13.43 -8.23
CA ILE A 322 10.23 -14.16 -8.42
C ILE A 322 10.46 -15.44 -9.22
N ARG A 323 11.16 -15.35 -10.36
CA ARG A 323 11.48 -16.51 -11.21
C ARG A 323 12.28 -17.57 -10.46
N ASN A 324 13.25 -17.15 -9.65
CA ASN A 324 14.09 -18.07 -8.88
C ASN A 324 13.30 -18.82 -7.78
N LEU A 325 12.25 -18.22 -7.23
CA LEU A 325 11.45 -18.84 -6.16
C LEU A 325 10.24 -19.61 -6.71
N PHE A 326 9.49 -19.03 -7.65
CA PHE A 326 8.20 -19.57 -8.12
C PHE A 326 8.28 -20.17 -9.53
N GLY A 327 9.41 -20.05 -10.22
CA GLY A 327 9.52 -20.41 -11.62
C GLY A 327 8.85 -19.34 -12.54
N LYS A 328 8.64 -19.71 -13.81
CA LYS A 328 8.14 -18.77 -14.83
C LYS A 328 6.61 -18.74 -14.97
N LYS A 329 5.88 -19.59 -14.26
CA LYS A 329 4.46 -19.82 -14.51
C LYS A 329 3.51 -19.07 -13.58
N VAL A 330 4.02 -18.49 -12.48
CA VAL A 330 3.18 -17.70 -11.59
C VAL A 330 2.78 -16.40 -12.30
N PRO A 331 1.48 -16.09 -12.42
CA PRO A 331 1.05 -14.79 -12.91
C PRO A 331 1.45 -13.68 -11.96
N VAL A 332 2.03 -12.64 -12.50
CA VAL A 332 2.49 -11.46 -11.75
C VAL A 332 1.84 -10.21 -12.34
N SER A 333 1.43 -9.26 -11.54
CA SER A 333 1.09 -7.94 -12.06
C SER A 333 1.55 -6.82 -11.13
N SER A 334 1.77 -5.64 -11.69
CA SER A 334 1.97 -4.41 -10.93
C SER A 334 0.85 -3.43 -11.21
N THR A 335 0.01 -3.22 -10.21
CA THR A 335 -1.06 -2.21 -10.26
C THR A 335 -0.53 -0.78 -10.23
N LYS A 336 0.76 -0.58 -9.91
CA LYS A 336 1.43 0.72 -10.03
C LYS A 336 1.49 1.24 -11.46
N SER A 337 1.31 0.38 -12.46
CA SER A 337 1.11 0.81 -13.85
C SER A 337 -0.11 1.73 -14.01
N MET A 338 -1.12 1.61 -13.13
CA MET A 338 -2.37 2.37 -13.12
C MET A 338 -2.44 3.41 -12.02
N THR A 339 -2.01 3.05 -10.81
CA THR A 339 -2.16 3.89 -9.60
C THR A 339 -0.98 4.82 -9.34
N GLY A 340 0.14 4.64 -10.05
CA GLY A 340 1.42 5.17 -9.60
C GLY A 340 1.88 4.50 -8.31
N HIS A 341 2.95 4.99 -7.74
CA HIS A 341 3.53 4.49 -6.50
C HIS A 341 3.14 5.36 -5.31
N LEU A 342 2.26 4.86 -4.45
CA LEU A 342 1.78 5.57 -3.26
C LEU A 342 2.79 5.59 -2.10
N LEU A 343 4.06 5.27 -2.33
CA LEU A 343 5.11 5.23 -1.29
C LEU A 343 4.66 4.44 -0.07
N GLY A 344 4.53 5.06 1.11
CA GLY A 344 4.12 4.39 2.32
C GLY A 344 2.69 3.81 2.31
N GLY A 345 1.80 4.34 1.47
CA GLY A 345 0.44 3.83 1.27
C GLY A 345 0.33 2.65 0.30
N ALA A 346 1.39 2.39 -0.51
CA ALA A 346 1.35 1.43 -1.61
C ALA A 346 1.02 0.00 -1.17
N GLY A 347 1.73 -0.52 -0.16
CA GLY A 347 1.55 -1.91 0.28
C GLY A 347 0.15 -2.22 0.80
N GLY A 348 -0.54 -1.23 1.43
CA GLY A 348 -1.92 -1.38 1.88
C GLY A 348 -2.92 -1.43 0.72
N LEU A 349 -2.74 -0.55 -0.28
CA LEU A 349 -3.52 -0.59 -1.51
C LEU A 349 -3.35 -1.94 -2.23
N GLU A 350 -2.11 -2.38 -2.41
CA GLU A 350 -1.76 -3.61 -3.12
C GLU A 350 -2.22 -4.88 -2.39
N ALA A 351 -2.12 -4.90 -1.05
CA ALA A 351 -2.68 -5.95 -0.24
C ALA A 351 -4.21 -6.04 -0.42
N GLY A 352 -4.92 -4.90 -0.39
CA GLY A 352 -6.36 -4.83 -0.66
C GLY A 352 -6.72 -5.35 -2.04
N VAL A 353 -5.99 -4.95 -3.07
CA VAL A 353 -6.16 -5.45 -4.43
C VAL A 353 -5.90 -6.97 -4.52
N THR A 354 -4.89 -7.47 -3.81
CA THR A 354 -4.57 -8.91 -3.76
C THR A 354 -5.72 -9.72 -3.14
N VAL A 355 -6.33 -9.21 -2.08
CA VAL A 355 -7.51 -9.83 -1.46
C VAL A 355 -8.71 -9.80 -2.40
N LEU A 356 -8.95 -8.69 -3.11
CA LEU A 356 -10.03 -8.59 -4.11
C LEU A 356 -9.80 -9.56 -5.27
N ALA A 357 -8.55 -9.72 -5.74
CA ALA A 357 -8.21 -10.69 -6.77
C ALA A 357 -8.48 -12.14 -6.33
N LEU A 358 -8.17 -12.49 -5.07
CA LEU A 358 -8.51 -13.78 -4.46
C LEU A 358 -10.01 -14.00 -4.35
N ARG A 359 -10.77 -12.99 -3.93
CA ARG A 359 -12.22 -13.07 -3.79
C ARG A 359 -12.91 -13.32 -5.14
N ASP A 360 -12.55 -12.51 -6.13
CA ASP A 360 -13.24 -12.47 -7.41
C ASP A 360 -12.63 -13.41 -8.45
N GLN A 361 -11.45 -14.00 -8.15
CA GLN A 361 -10.71 -14.89 -9.05
C GLN A 361 -10.40 -14.22 -10.40
N ILE A 362 -9.95 -12.94 -10.33
CA ILE A 362 -9.58 -12.11 -11.47
C ILE A 362 -8.22 -11.47 -11.19
N LEU A 363 -7.30 -11.59 -12.13
CA LEU A 363 -5.99 -10.96 -12.10
C LEU A 363 -6.07 -9.56 -12.68
N PRO A 364 -5.75 -8.49 -11.94
CA PRO A 364 -5.63 -7.15 -12.50
C PRO A 364 -4.41 -7.06 -13.43
N PRO A 365 -4.45 -6.23 -14.48
CA PRO A 365 -3.37 -6.17 -15.45
C PRO A 365 -2.19 -5.32 -14.98
N THR A 366 -1.04 -5.55 -15.62
CA THR A 366 0.02 -4.55 -15.78
C THR A 366 -0.22 -3.85 -17.11
N ILE A 367 -0.69 -2.61 -17.09
CA ILE A 367 -0.90 -1.85 -18.33
C ILE A 367 0.41 -1.27 -18.86
N ASN A 368 0.40 -0.82 -20.11
CA ASN A 368 1.56 -0.22 -20.81
C ASN A 368 2.73 -1.18 -21.05
N LEU A 369 2.54 -2.47 -20.84
CA LEU A 369 3.52 -3.50 -21.18
C LEU A 369 3.35 -3.88 -22.65
N GLU A 370 4.04 -3.16 -23.54
CA GLU A 370 3.99 -3.34 -24.99
C GLU A 370 5.19 -4.12 -25.52
N ASN A 371 6.35 -3.84 -24.95
CA ASN A 371 7.62 -4.46 -25.30
C ASN A 371 8.28 -4.97 -24.02
N GLN A 372 7.99 -6.22 -23.67
CA GLN A 372 8.57 -6.83 -22.46
C GLN A 372 10.10 -6.80 -22.53
N ASP A 373 10.73 -6.42 -21.41
CA ASP A 373 12.19 -6.41 -21.28
C ASP A 373 12.76 -7.82 -21.50
N PRO A 374 13.68 -8.03 -22.44
CA PRO A 374 14.25 -9.34 -22.73
C PRO A 374 14.86 -10.06 -21.52
N GLU A 375 15.35 -9.34 -20.51
CA GLU A 375 15.87 -9.95 -19.27
C GLU A 375 14.78 -10.64 -18.44
N THR A 376 13.52 -10.30 -18.69
CA THR A 376 12.35 -10.86 -18.02
C THR A 376 11.52 -11.80 -18.91
N ASP A 377 12.04 -12.20 -20.07
CA ASP A 377 11.35 -13.05 -21.04
C ASP A 377 10.77 -14.32 -20.43
N ASN A 378 9.61 -14.71 -20.98
CA ASN A 378 8.84 -15.89 -20.58
C ASN A 378 8.22 -15.82 -19.17
N MET A 379 8.15 -14.65 -18.56
CA MET A 379 7.33 -14.43 -17.37
C MET A 379 5.96 -13.86 -17.79
N ASP A 380 4.94 -14.21 -17.02
CA ASP A 380 3.56 -13.77 -17.25
C ASP A 380 3.23 -12.57 -16.35
N PHE A 381 3.33 -11.38 -16.89
CA PHE A 381 3.02 -10.14 -16.16
C PHE A 381 1.58 -9.65 -16.32
N VAL A 382 0.67 -10.51 -16.74
CA VAL A 382 -0.75 -10.17 -17.00
C VAL A 382 -0.86 -8.89 -17.86
N PRO A 383 -0.32 -8.88 -19.09
CA PRO A 383 -0.17 -7.64 -19.84
C PRO A 383 -1.53 -7.05 -20.28
N ASN A 384 -1.71 -5.77 -20.03
CA ASN A 384 -2.72 -4.85 -20.54
C ASN A 384 -4.20 -5.20 -20.28
N HIS A 385 -4.56 -6.44 -20.02
CA HIS A 385 -5.96 -6.85 -19.82
C HIS A 385 -6.12 -7.75 -18.60
N ALA A 386 -7.12 -7.43 -17.77
CA ALA A 386 -7.51 -8.31 -16.67
C ALA A 386 -8.00 -9.66 -17.21
N ARG A 387 -7.73 -10.74 -16.48
CA ARG A 387 -8.18 -12.08 -16.88
C ARG A 387 -8.62 -12.91 -15.67
N LYS A 388 -9.58 -13.80 -15.90
CA LYS A 388 -10.00 -14.80 -14.91
C LYS A 388 -8.89 -15.83 -14.70
N ALA A 389 -8.73 -16.24 -13.44
CA ALA A 389 -7.82 -17.31 -13.05
C ALA A 389 -8.39 -18.01 -11.80
N SER A 390 -8.00 -19.25 -11.58
CA SER A 390 -8.39 -20.00 -10.37
C SER A 390 -7.15 -20.23 -9.51
N PHE A 391 -7.14 -19.69 -8.31
CA PHE A 391 -6.01 -19.78 -7.38
C PHE A 391 -6.47 -19.68 -5.92
N GLN A 392 -5.71 -20.32 -5.03
CA GLN A 392 -6.02 -20.40 -3.61
C GLN A 392 -5.15 -19.46 -2.77
N TYR A 393 -3.94 -19.16 -3.24
CA TYR A 393 -2.99 -18.31 -2.52
C TYR A 393 -2.47 -17.21 -3.43
N ALA A 394 -2.34 -16.03 -2.87
CA ALA A 394 -1.75 -14.87 -3.54
C ALA A 394 -0.79 -14.14 -2.61
N MET A 395 0.27 -13.58 -3.17
CA MET A 395 1.29 -12.84 -2.43
C MET A 395 1.30 -11.38 -2.89
N SER A 396 1.57 -10.46 -1.95
CA SER A 396 1.84 -9.05 -2.22
C SER A 396 3.23 -8.69 -1.71
N ASN A 397 4.06 -8.10 -2.58
CA ASN A 397 5.43 -7.70 -2.27
C ASN A 397 5.55 -6.19 -2.11
N SER A 398 6.36 -5.75 -1.16
CA SER A 398 6.75 -4.35 -1.00
C SER A 398 8.24 -4.27 -0.68
N PHE A 399 8.95 -3.40 -1.41
CA PHE A 399 10.39 -3.16 -1.22
C PHE A 399 10.62 -1.65 -1.02
N GLY A 400 11.36 -1.29 0.00
CA GLY A 400 11.52 0.11 0.39
C GLY A 400 12.97 0.58 0.37
N PHE A 401 13.16 1.87 0.17
CA PHE A 401 14.44 2.52 0.41
C PHE A 401 14.93 2.22 1.83
N GLY A 402 16.26 2.08 2.00
CA GLY A 402 16.85 1.51 3.20
C GLY A 402 16.99 -0.01 3.15
N GLY A 403 16.55 -0.65 2.04
CA GLY A 403 16.62 -2.10 1.85
C GLY A 403 15.64 -2.87 2.73
N THR A 404 14.54 -2.25 3.11
CA THR A 404 13.48 -2.87 3.92
C THR A 404 12.46 -3.58 3.03
N ASN A 405 12.16 -4.84 3.29
CA ASN A 405 11.33 -5.69 2.46
C ASN A 405 10.20 -6.34 3.25
N GLY A 406 8.99 -6.38 2.68
CA GLY A 406 7.81 -7.02 3.24
C GLY A 406 7.08 -7.87 2.19
N ALA A 407 6.59 -9.04 2.58
CA ALA A 407 5.74 -9.89 1.77
C ALA A 407 4.57 -10.40 2.60
N LEU A 408 3.36 -10.23 2.08
CA LEU A 408 2.12 -10.69 2.68
C LEU A 408 1.55 -11.84 1.85
N LEU A 409 1.20 -12.96 2.50
CA LEU A 409 0.61 -14.13 1.84
C LEU A 409 -0.83 -14.31 2.30
N PHE A 410 -1.75 -14.32 1.35
CA PHE A 410 -3.17 -14.46 1.58
C PHE A 410 -3.68 -15.78 1.02
N ARG A 411 -4.72 -16.33 1.67
CA ARG A 411 -5.47 -17.49 1.24
C ARG A 411 -6.91 -17.11 0.93
N ARG A 412 -7.44 -17.64 -0.16
CA ARG A 412 -8.85 -17.52 -0.50
C ARG A 412 -9.72 -18.07 0.62
N TRP A 413 -10.72 -17.31 1.02
CA TRP A 413 -11.72 -17.80 1.94
C TRP A 413 -12.72 -18.67 1.20
N THR A 414 -12.92 -19.86 1.69
CA THR A 414 -13.98 -20.79 1.27
C THR A 414 -14.64 -21.27 2.57
N GLU A 415 -15.96 -21.12 2.65
CA GLU A 415 -16.76 -21.57 3.79
C GLU A 415 -16.61 -23.07 4.05
#